data_c727e846243538661ff8758ba6843f0b
#
_entry.id   c727e846243538661ff8758ba6843f0b
#
_cell.length_a   1.000
_cell.length_b   1.000
_cell.length_c   1.000
_cell.angle_alpha   90.00
_cell.angle_beta   90.00
_cell.angle_gamma   90.00
#
_symmetry.space_group_name_H-M   'P 1'
#
loop_
_entity.id
_entity.type
_entity.pdbx_description
1 polymer ?
#
loop_
_entity_poly.entity_id
_entity_poly.type
_entity_poly.pdbx_seq_one_letter_code
_entity_poly.pdbx_strand_id
1 'polypeptide(L)'
;MHRVRLLIALLFVGALVVAPAARSVSSDMVVSQVYGGGGNSGATYANDFVELFNRGASAVDLGTWSIQYASASGTSWQVTPLTGTVQPGKYVLVQLASAAAVGAALPTPDVSGTTNLANSGGKVAVVRSATALSCGAAAGSCSADSNVVDLIGYGSATDFEGAGAAAALSKTTADLRGGGGCTDTDVSEDDFTGGPPAPRNSSTTAAPCSGGPPPPDESATANAGVDIDIQGALSISLERQNISFGNALAGDSPAAVSERVTVSSTNAAGYALTVHRSAFQPADLPLGMTASAPTGGQIGPQLTGGAKAAIPIAPAPDLLIGTTASTSAAGGDAWPTNVSFTSPLPTVPPGRYTATVTYTVIGR
;
A
#
# COMPACT_ATOMS: atom_id res chain seq x y z
N MET A 1 -22.30 -22.23 72.95
CA MET A 1 -22.70 -22.58 71.56
C MET A 1 -21.97 -21.66 70.61
N HIS A 2 -20.78 -22.07 70.09
CA HIS A 2 -19.98 -21.31 69.14
C HIS A 2 -20.25 -21.81 67.72
N ARG A 3 -20.74 -20.91 66.85
CA ARG A 3 -20.95 -21.20 65.44
C ARG A 3 -19.68 -20.82 64.67
N VAL A 4 -18.96 -21.80 64.17
CA VAL A 4 -17.85 -21.62 63.24
C VAL A 4 -18.43 -21.36 61.84
N ARG A 5 -18.09 -20.18 61.26
CA ARG A 5 -18.40 -19.85 59.85
C ARG A 5 -17.20 -20.26 58.98
N LEU A 6 -17.42 -21.25 58.15
CA LEU A 6 -16.43 -21.69 57.14
C LEU A 6 -16.51 -20.75 55.92
N LEU A 7 -15.45 -19.96 55.69
CA LEU A 7 -15.29 -19.17 54.46
C LEU A 7 -14.60 -20.05 53.42
N ILE A 8 -15.36 -20.39 52.36
CA ILE A 8 -14.80 -21.03 51.15
C ILE A 8 -14.31 -19.92 50.24
N ALA A 9 -12.98 -19.80 50.07
CA ALA A 9 -12.36 -18.92 49.07
C ALA A 9 -12.33 -19.65 47.72
N LEU A 10 -13.11 -19.17 46.75
CA LEU A 10 -13.05 -19.63 45.36
C LEU A 10 -11.83 -18.96 44.70
N LEU A 11 -10.81 -19.75 44.42
CA LEU A 11 -9.70 -19.32 43.52
C LEU A 11 -10.21 -19.36 42.06
N PHE A 12 -10.44 -18.22 41.48
CA PHE A 12 -10.57 -18.06 40.03
C PHE A 12 -9.19 -18.14 39.40
N VAL A 13 -8.84 -19.28 38.81
CA VAL A 13 -7.70 -19.36 37.89
C VAL A 13 -8.16 -18.78 36.57
N GLY A 14 -7.84 -17.51 36.33
CA GLY A 14 -8.01 -16.87 35.03
C GLY A 14 -7.02 -17.49 34.04
N ALA A 15 -7.49 -18.27 33.09
CA ALA A 15 -6.68 -18.65 31.93
C ALA A 15 -6.36 -17.38 31.12
N LEU A 16 -5.11 -16.97 31.14
CA LEU A 16 -4.59 -15.91 30.28
C LEU A 16 -4.59 -16.45 28.85
N VAL A 17 -5.62 -16.12 28.07
CA VAL A 17 -5.63 -16.36 26.63
C VAL A 17 -4.65 -15.36 26.03
N VAL A 18 -3.42 -15.81 25.78
CA VAL A 18 -2.47 -15.05 24.97
C VAL A 18 -3.02 -15.08 23.54
N ALA A 19 -3.64 -14.00 23.09
CA ALA A 19 -3.98 -13.82 21.70
C ALA A 19 -2.65 -13.82 20.89
N PRO A 20 -2.58 -14.56 19.77
CA PRO A 20 -1.42 -14.45 18.88
C PRO A 20 -1.28 -12.99 18.46
N ALA A 21 -0.03 -12.49 18.48
CA ALA A 21 0.25 -11.14 18.00
C ALA A 21 -0.17 -11.07 16.52
N ALA A 22 -1.14 -10.22 16.22
CA ALA A 22 -1.48 -9.92 14.83
C ALA A 22 -0.22 -9.36 14.17
N ARG A 23 0.23 -9.97 13.07
CA ARG A 23 1.22 -9.34 12.21
C ARG A 23 0.63 -8.07 11.64
N SER A 24 1.47 -7.08 11.43
CA SER A 24 1.06 -5.96 10.60
C SER A 24 1.16 -6.40 9.13
N VAL A 25 0.11 -6.14 8.38
CA VAL A 25 0.04 -6.28 6.93
C VAL A 25 1.35 -5.85 6.27
N SER A 26 1.87 -6.64 5.34
CA SER A 26 3.14 -6.34 4.66
C SER A 26 3.09 -4.99 3.96
N SER A 27 3.97 -4.08 4.36
CA SER A 27 3.94 -2.68 3.89
C SER A 27 4.58 -2.49 2.52
N ASP A 28 5.39 -3.44 2.07
CA ASP A 28 6.23 -3.31 0.89
C ASP A 28 6.11 -4.52 -0.06
N MET A 29 6.90 -5.56 0.13
CA MET A 29 6.93 -6.70 -0.78
C MET A 29 5.98 -7.81 -0.36
N VAL A 30 5.20 -8.33 -1.32
CA VAL A 30 4.33 -9.49 -1.13
C VAL A 30 4.53 -10.53 -2.23
N VAL A 31 4.17 -11.77 -1.94
CA VAL A 31 3.95 -12.80 -2.96
C VAL A 31 2.66 -12.46 -3.69
N SER A 32 2.72 -12.20 -4.98
CA SER A 32 1.54 -11.87 -5.79
C SER A 32 1.02 -13.08 -6.57
N GLN A 33 1.87 -14.07 -6.85
CA GLN A 33 1.45 -15.28 -7.55
C GLN A 33 2.38 -16.46 -7.23
N VAL A 34 1.82 -17.66 -7.07
CA VAL A 34 2.57 -18.92 -6.91
C VAL A 34 2.05 -19.95 -7.90
N TYR A 35 2.94 -20.59 -8.64
CA TYR A 35 2.65 -21.66 -9.58
C TYR A 35 3.64 -22.80 -9.41
N GLY A 36 3.18 -23.98 -9.03
CA GLY A 36 3.99 -25.18 -8.74
C GLY A 36 3.66 -26.36 -9.67
N GLY A 37 3.15 -26.10 -10.85
CA GLY A 37 2.78 -27.15 -11.83
C GLY A 37 3.70 -27.24 -13.03
N GLY A 38 4.80 -26.50 -13.04
CA GLY A 38 5.68 -26.31 -14.18
C GLY A 38 6.29 -27.59 -14.72
N GLY A 39 6.33 -27.72 -16.03
CA GLY A 39 6.95 -28.83 -16.73
C GLY A 39 6.21 -30.18 -16.64
N ASN A 40 5.11 -30.27 -15.88
CA ASN A 40 4.30 -31.48 -15.82
C ASN A 40 3.50 -31.69 -17.11
N SER A 41 3.11 -32.94 -17.38
CA SER A 41 2.28 -33.23 -18.57
C SER A 41 0.99 -32.42 -18.55
N GLY A 42 0.81 -31.54 -19.56
CA GLY A 42 -0.30 -30.60 -19.66
C GLY A 42 -0.16 -29.33 -18.83
N ALA A 43 1.06 -29.00 -18.38
CA ALA A 43 1.35 -27.75 -17.69
C ALA A 43 1.16 -26.53 -18.59
N THR A 44 0.68 -25.42 -18.04
CA THR A 44 0.59 -24.15 -18.74
C THR A 44 1.98 -23.59 -19.04
N TYR A 45 2.88 -23.60 -18.06
CA TYR A 45 4.27 -23.15 -18.19
C TYR A 45 5.26 -24.29 -17.94
N ALA A 46 6.44 -24.15 -18.54
CA ALA A 46 7.52 -25.15 -18.41
C ALA A 46 8.18 -25.14 -17.03
N ASN A 47 8.08 -24.05 -16.30
CA ASN A 47 8.73 -23.87 -15.01
C ASN A 47 7.72 -23.51 -13.91
N ASP A 48 8.02 -23.94 -12.70
CA ASP A 48 7.45 -23.34 -11.49
C ASP A 48 7.90 -21.88 -11.39
N PHE A 49 7.10 -21.05 -10.76
CA PHE A 49 7.48 -19.68 -10.49
C PHE A 49 6.82 -19.11 -9.23
N VAL A 50 7.47 -18.11 -8.68
CA VAL A 50 6.90 -17.18 -7.70
C VAL A 50 7.00 -15.78 -8.28
N GLU A 51 5.94 -15.04 -8.21
CA GLU A 51 5.91 -13.62 -8.55
C GLU A 51 5.80 -12.80 -7.28
N LEU A 52 6.65 -11.79 -7.17
CA LEU A 52 6.61 -10.81 -6.10
C LEU A 52 6.11 -9.48 -6.63
N PHE A 53 5.52 -8.71 -5.75
CA PHE A 53 5.01 -7.38 -6.07
C PHE A 53 5.39 -6.37 -4.98
N ASN A 54 5.88 -5.21 -5.39
CA ASN A 54 6.08 -4.10 -4.47
C ASN A 54 4.78 -3.30 -4.37
N ARG A 55 4.00 -3.57 -3.33
CA ARG A 55 2.76 -2.84 -3.02
C ARG A 55 3.00 -1.55 -2.25
N GLY A 56 4.23 -1.36 -1.77
CA GLY A 56 4.65 -0.19 -1.01
C GLY A 56 4.86 1.05 -1.89
N ALA A 57 5.15 2.14 -1.21
CA ALA A 57 5.37 3.44 -1.82
C ALA A 57 6.84 3.73 -2.14
N SER A 58 7.75 2.93 -1.64
CA SER A 58 9.19 3.11 -1.79
C SER A 58 9.83 1.97 -2.55
N ALA A 59 10.94 2.25 -3.21
CA ALA A 59 11.75 1.22 -3.83
C ALA A 59 12.35 0.30 -2.77
N VAL A 60 12.35 -1.01 -3.03
CA VAL A 60 12.89 -2.04 -2.14
C VAL A 60 14.11 -2.68 -2.77
N ASP A 61 15.25 -2.65 -2.07
CA ASP A 61 16.45 -3.38 -2.47
C ASP A 61 16.37 -4.82 -1.95
N LEU A 62 16.39 -5.78 -2.86
CA LEU A 62 16.31 -7.21 -2.59
C LEU A 62 17.68 -7.90 -2.40
N GLY A 63 18.79 -7.16 -2.42
CA GLY A 63 20.14 -7.73 -2.44
C GLY A 63 20.51 -8.63 -1.25
N THR A 64 19.77 -8.58 -0.15
CA THR A 64 19.93 -9.47 1.02
C THR A 64 18.74 -10.39 1.25
N TRP A 65 17.73 -10.34 0.39
CA TRP A 65 16.47 -11.04 0.55
C TRP A 65 16.47 -12.38 -0.19
N SER A 66 15.49 -13.21 0.14
CA SER A 66 15.22 -14.45 -0.56
C SER A 66 13.73 -14.74 -0.66
N ILE A 67 13.33 -15.53 -1.65
CA ILE A 67 12.15 -16.37 -1.51
C ILE A 67 12.59 -17.71 -0.92
N GLN A 68 11.75 -18.25 -0.05
CA GLN A 68 12.00 -19.54 0.55
C GLN A 68 10.76 -20.42 0.42
N TYR A 69 10.99 -21.72 0.20
CA TYR A 69 9.96 -22.73 0.06
C TYR A 69 10.18 -23.88 1.03
N ALA A 70 9.11 -24.34 1.67
CA ALA A 70 9.05 -25.61 2.37
C ALA A 70 7.83 -26.42 1.93
N SER A 71 7.97 -27.76 1.97
CA SER A 71 6.82 -28.65 1.72
C SER A 71 5.70 -28.44 2.75
N ALA A 72 4.52 -28.96 2.46
CA ALA A 72 3.31 -28.69 3.24
C ALA A 72 3.50 -28.82 4.77
N SER A 73 4.09 -29.90 5.25
CA SER A 73 4.36 -30.13 6.68
C SER A 73 5.84 -29.97 7.07
N GLY A 74 6.71 -29.59 6.11
CA GLY A 74 8.15 -29.50 6.31
C GLY A 74 8.57 -28.24 7.05
N THR A 75 9.72 -28.30 7.71
CA THR A 75 10.40 -27.18 8.36
C THR A 75 11.79 -26.91 7.76
N SER A 76 12.16 -27.68 6.73
CA SER A 76 13.38 -27.46 5.95
C SER A 76 13.06 -26.59 4.76
N TRP A 77 13.61 -25.38 4.75
CA TRP A 77 13.35 -24.38 3.73
C TRP A 77 14.45 -24.36 2.66
N GLN A 78 14.03 -24.38 1.41
CA GLN A 78 14.89 -24.16 0.25
C GLN A 78 14.94 -22.67 -0.04
N VAL A 79 16.14 -22.13 -0.23
CA VAL A 79 16.38 -20.69 -0.37
C VAL A 79 16.74 -20.36 -1.81
N THR A 80 16.02 -19.42 -2.40
CA THR A 80 16.40 -18.78 -3.66
C THR A 80 16.71 -17.32 -3.37
N PRO A 81 17.99 -16.90 -3.39
CA PRO A 81 18.37 -15.51 -3.18
C PRO A 81 17.78 -14.59 -4.23
N LEU A 82 17.42 -13.39 -3.82
CA LEU A 82 16.89 -12.33 -4.69
C LEU A 82 17.98 -11.30 -4.98
N THR A 83 17.78 -10.52 -6.02
CA THR A 83 18.67 -9.41 -6.40
C THR A 83 17.88 -8.28 -7.03
N GLY A 84 18.49 -7.09 -7.06
CA GLY A 84 17.94 -5.92 -7.73
C GLY A 84 17.05 -5.06 -6.83
N THR A 85 16.58 -3.96 -7.40
CA THR A 85 15.71 -2.98 -6.72
C THR A 85 14.35 -2.95 -7.41
N VAL A 86 13.29 -3.07 -6.63
CA VAL A 86 11.90 -3.11 -7.11
C VAL A 86 11.20 -1.80 -6.82
N GLN A 87 10.85 -1.06 -7.86
CA GLN A 87 10.11 0.19 -7.74
C GLN A 87 8.65 -0.06 -7.29
N PRO A 88 7.97 0.92 -6.69
CA PRO A 88 6.55 0.83 -6.36
C PRO A 88 5.68 0.37 -7.53
N GLY A 89 4.77 -0.55 -7.27
CA GLY A 89 3.86 -1.11 -8.27
C GLY A 89 4.51 -2.03 -9.31
N LYS A 90 5.78 -2.40 -9.13
CA LYS A 90 6.50 -3.32 -10.02
C LYS A 90 6.51 -4.75 -9.50
N TYR A 91 6.68 -5.66 -10.43
CA TYR A 91 6.74 -7.10 -10.21
C TYR A 91 8.17 -7.63 -10.33
N VAL A 92 8.43 -8.77 -9.71
CA VAL A 92 9.64 -9.57 -9.89
C VAL A 92 9.22 -11.00 -10.17
N LEU A 93 9.62 -11.53 -11.31
CA LEU A 93 9.37 -12.92 -11.68
C LEU A 93 10.56 -13.79 -11.30
N VAL A 94 10.33 -14.71 -10.38
CA VAL A 94 11.33 -15.71 -9.96
C VAL A 94 10.99 -17.03 -10.63
N GLN A 95 11.73 -17.38 -11.67
CA GLN A 95 11.66 -18.71 -12.30
C GLN A 95 12.29 -19.73 -11.38
N LEU A 96 11.63 -20.88 -11.24
CA LEU A 96 12.06 -21.99 -10.42
C LEU A 96 12.22 -23.26 -11.24
N ALA A 97 12.22 -24.44 -10.59
CA ALA A 97 12.47 -25.70 -11.24
C ALA A 97 11.46 -26.03 -12.35
N SER A 98 11.82 -26.95 -13.20
CA SER A 98 10.98 -27.57 -14.21
C SER A 98 11.01 -29.09 -14.06
N ALA A 99 9.86 -29.75 -14.09
CA ALA A 99 9.80 -31.20 -14.09
C ALA A 99 10.27 -31.78 -15.44
N ALA A 100 9.89 -31.10 -16.54
CA ALA A 100 10.31 -31.40 -17.92
C ALA A 100 10.05 -30.17 -18.82
N ALA A 101 10.55 -30.18 -20.05
CA ALA A 101 10.32 -29.10 -21.02
C ALA A 101 8.89 -29.17 -21.62
N VAL A 102 7.86 -29.10 -20.77
CA VAL A 102 6.44 -29.14 -21.14
C VAL A 102 5.76 -27.88 -20.67
N GLY A 103 4.99 -27.25 -21.55
CA GLY A 103 4.32 -25.95 -21.33
C GLY A 103 5.02 -24.81 -22.05
N ALA A 104 4.43 -23.63 -21.98
CA ALA A 104 5.01 -22.42 -22.56
C ALA A 104 6.22 -21.94 -21.75
N ALA A 105 7.13 -21.24 -22.41
CA ALA A 105 8.19 -20.53 -21.69
C ALA A 105 7.57 -19.39 -20.85
N LEU A 106 8.14 -19.13 -19.68
CA LEU A 106 7.82 -17.94 -18.91
C LEU A 106 8.27 -16.66 -19.67
N PRO A 107 7.66 -15.49 -19.39
CA PRO A 107 8.31 -14.22 -19.70
C PRO A 107 9.74 -14.22 -19.16
N THR A 108 10.62 -13.36 -19.70
CA THR A 108 12.01 -13.28 -19.22
C THR A 108 12.01 -13.11 -17.69
N PRO A 109 12.55 -14.07 -16.92
CA PRO A 109 12.56 -13.97 -15.48
C PRO A 109 13.57 -12.94 -15.02
N ASP A 110 13.27 -12.27 -13.89
CA ASP A 110 14.19 -11.34 -13.25
C ASP A 110 15.21 -12.08 -12.38
N VAL A 111 14.79 -13.21 -11.79
CA VAL A 111 15.63 -14.09 -10.98
C VAL A 111 15.34 -15.54 -11.37
N SER A 112 16.36 -16.40 -11.28
CA SER A 112 16.22 -17.85 -11.54
C SER A 112 16.75 -18.66 -10.36
N GLY A 113 16.02 -19.69 -9.98
CA GLY A 113 16.36 -20.65 -8.94
C GLY A 113 16.06 -22.08 -9.37
N THR A 114 16.37 -23.03 -8.49
CA THR A 114 16.21 -24.47 -8.73
C THR A 114 15.23 -25.15 -7.76
N THR A 115 14.54 -24.37 -6.94
CA THR A 115 13.54 -24.86 -6.00
C THR A 115 12.37 -25.46 -6.75
N ASN A 116 11.95 -26.67 -6.35
CA ASN A 116 10.81 -27.37 -6.92
C ASN A 116 9.59 -27.24 -6.01
N LEU A 117 8.55 -26.62 -6.47
CA LEU A 117 7.29 -26.40 -5.73
C LEU A 117 6.37 -27.62 -5.92
N ALA A 118 5.82 -28.14 -4.82
CA ALA A 118 4.75 -29.13 -4.92
C ALA A 118 3.41 -28.42 -5.21
N ASN A 119 2.61 -28.96 -6.14
CA ASN A 119 1.31 -28.35 -6.46
C ASN A 119 0.20 -28.69 -5.44
N SER A 120 0.33 -29.78 -4.69
CA SER A 120 -0.69 -30.23 -3.73
C SER A 120 -0.66 -29.49 -2.40
N GLY A 121 0.44 -28.80 -2.07
CA GLY A 121 0.59 -28.05 -0.83
C GLY A 121 2.04 -27.71 -0.53
N GLY A 122 2.23 -26.53 0.02
CA GLY A 122 3.54 -25.98 0.36
C GLY A 122 3.43 -24.61 1.00
N LYS A 123 4.58 -24.08 1.36
CA LYS A 123 4.72 -22.74 1.96
C LYS A 123 5.77 -21.96 1.19
N VAL A 124 5.43 -20.72 0.80
CA VAL A 124 6.37 -19.77 0.18
C VAL A 124 6.45 -18.54 1.05
N ALA A 125 7.64 -18.09 1.39
CA ALA A 125 7.89 -16.89 2.17
C ALA A 125 8.83 -15.93 1.45
N VAL A 126 8.55 -14.62 1.57
CA VAL A 126 9.49 -13.53 1.28
C VAL A 126 10.23 -13.21 2.57
N VAL A 127 11.56 -13.29 2.55
CA VAL A 127 12.39 -13.20 3.75
C VAL A 127 13.52 -12.19 3.55
N ARG A 128 13.71 -11.28 4.53
CA ARG A 128 14.81 -10.29 4.54
C ARG A 128 16.17 -10.89 4.90
N SER A 129 16.37 -12.13 4.54
CA SER A 129 17.59 -12.89 4.83
C SER A 129 17.79 -13.99 3.80
N ALA A 130 19.03 -14.37 3.53
CA ALA A 130 19.40 -15.59 2.79
C ALA A 130 19.60 -16.80 3.71
N THR A 131 19.40 -16.66 5.02
CA THR A 131 19.43 -17.80 5.97
C THR A 131 18.11 -18.55 5.91
N ALA A 132 18.16 -19.87 5.78
CA ALA A 132 16.98 -20.71 5.73
C ALA A 132 16.16 -20.61 7.03
N LEU A 133 14.84 -20.48 6.90
CA LEU A 133 13.91 -20.56 8.02
C LEU A 133 13.93 -21.97 8.63
N SER A 134 13.43 -22.09 9.87
CA SER A 134 13.28 -23.37 10.57
C SER A 134 11.88 -23.57 11.17
N CYS A 135 10.96 -22.63 10.93
CA CYS A 135 9.56 -22.66 11.34
C CYS A 135 8.69 -23.42 10.32
N GLY A 136 7.38 -23.46 10.48
CA GLY A 136 6.42 -24.01 9.52
C GLY A 136 5.75 -25.31 9.97
N ALA A 137 6.02 -25.79 11.22
CA ALA A 137 5.43 -27.02 11.75
C ALA A 137 3.92 -26.89 12.11
N ALA A 138 3.47 -25.68 12.41
CA ALA A 138 2.10 -25.40 12.83
C ALA A 138 1.71 -23.99 12.36
N ALA A 139 0.42 -23.74 12.22
CA ALA A 139 -0.13 -22.45 11.82
C ALA A 139 0.40 -21.30 12.70
N GLY A 140 0.86 -20.23 12.06
CA GLY A 140 1.47 -19.06 12.69
C GLY A 140 2.89 -19.25 13.24
N SER A 141 3.52 -20.41 13.04
CA SER A 141 4.85 -20.66 13.61
C SER A 141 5.96 -19.79 12.97
N CYS A 142 5.79 -19.39 11.73
CA CYS A 142 6.70 -18.46 11.05
C CYS A 142 6.41 -16.99 11.33
N SER A 143 5.26 -16.65 11.88
CA SER A 143 4.91 -15.27 12.19
C SER A 143 5.80 -14.64 13.27
N ALA A 144 6.50 -15.42 14.05
CA ALA A 144 7.42 -14.93 15.07
C ALA A 144 8.77 -14.48 14.51
N ASP A 145 9.12 -14.86 13.28
CA ASP A 145 10.39 -14.48 12.66
C ASP A 145 10.23 -13.11 11.98
N SER A 146 10.92 -12.10 12.52
CA SER A 146 10.86 -10.72 12.02
C SER A 146 11.45 -10.54 10.61
N ASN A 147 12.21 -11.51 10.10
CA ASN A 147 12.71 -11.47 8.72
C ASN A 147 11.66 -11.92 7.70
N VAL A 148 10.65 -12.67 8.10
CA VAL A 148 9.57 -13.06 7.20
C VAL A 148 8.70 -11.84 6.93
N VAL A 149 8.61 -11.43 5.68
CA VAL A 149 7.87 -10.24 5.23
C VAL A 149 6.45 -10.62 4.85
N ASP A 150 6.31 -11.71 4.11
CA ASP A 150 5.04 -12.23 3.63
C ASP A 150 5.13 -13.74 3.52
N LEU A 151 4.04 -14.45 3.81
CA LEU A 151 3.97 -15.90 3.80
C LEU A 151 2.65 -16.36 3.17
N ILE A 152 2.73 -17.19 2.17
CA ILE A 152 1.58 -17.97 1.70
C ILE A 152 1.76 -19.44 2.06
N GLY A 153 0.77 -20.02 2.75
CA GLY A 153 0.56 -21.46 2.79
C GLY A 153 -0.56 -21.83 1.85
N TYR A 154 -0.38 -22.89 1.06
CA TYR A 154 -1.38 -23.34 0.10
C TYR A 154 -1.62 -24.86 0.17
N GLY A 155 -2.79 -25.29 -0.24
CA GLY A 155 -3.20 -26.69 -0.22
C GLY A 155 -3.18 -27.26 1.20
N SER A 156 -2.40 -28.31 1.43
CA SER A 156 -2.28 -28.98 2.73
C SER A 156 -1.18 -28.39 3.64
N ALA A 157 -0.82 -27.13 3.46
CA ALA A 157 0.20 -26.48 4.28
C ALA A 157 -0.17 -26.44 5.77
N THR A 158 0.83 -26.70 6.63
CA THR A 158 0.65 -26.64 8.10
C THR A 158 0.84 -25.26 8.68
N ASP A 159 1.46 -24.34 7.91
CA ASP A 159 1.66 -22.95 8.32
C ASP A 159 1.25 -22.01 7.17
N PHE A 160 0.57 -20.95 7.55
CA PHE A 160 -0.02 -19.95 6.65
C PHE A 160 -0.32 -18.68 7.46
N GLU A 161 -0.58 -17.59 6.78
CA GLU A 161 -1.12 -16.39 7.41
C GLU A 161 -2.62 -16.50 7.61
N GLY A 162 -3.10 -16.09 8.79
CA GLY A 162 -4.52 -16.05 9.14
C GLY A 162 -5.11 -17.39 9.55
N ALA A 163 -6.35 -17.63 9.12
CA ALA A 163 -7.18 -18.74 9.58
C ALA A 163 -7.08 -20.00 8.71
N GLY A 164 -6.65 -19.85 7.44
CA GLY A 164 -6.58 -20.95 6.48
C GLY A 164 -5.54 -20.77 5.40
N ALA A 165 -5.12 -21.90 4.81
CA ALA A 165 -4.23 -21.92 3.66
C ALA A 165 -5.02 -21.56 2.38
N ALA A 166 -4.32 -20.96 1.40
CA ALA A 166 -4.83 -20.78 0.05
C ALA A 166 -5.14 -22.13 -0.64
N ALA A 167 -5.73 -22.09 -1.81
CA ALA A 167 -6.10 -23.30 -2.55
C ALA A 167 -4.86 -24.14 -2.94
N ALA A 168 -5.08 -25.41 -3.25
CA ALA A 168 -4.02 -26.22 -3.86
C ALA A 168 -3.78 -25.78 -5.30
N LEU A 169 -2.51 -25.69 -5.69
CA LEU A 169 -2.08 -25.40 -7.07
C LEU A 169 -2.36 -26.59 -8.00
N SER A 170 -2.27 -26.36 -9.27
CA SER A 170 -2.28 -27.43 -10.27
C SER A 170 -1.36 -27.10 -11.44
N LYS A 171 -1.30 -28.00 -12.42
CA LYS A 171 -0.57 -27.74 -13.67
C LYS A 171 -1.16 -26.64 -14.53
N THR A 172 -2.39 -26.21 -14.27
CA THR A 172 -3.11 -25.17 -15.01
C THR A 172 -3.66 -24.04 -14.12
N THR A 173 -3.48 -24.13 -12.81
CA THR A 173 -3.89 -23.10 -11.86
C THR A 173 -2.74 -22.67 -10.96
N ALA A 174 -2.66 -21.39 -10.73
CA ALA A 174 -1.81 -20.71 -9.76
C ALA A 174 -2.69 -20.10 -8.67
N ASP A 175 -2.13 -19.79 -7.53
CA ASP A 175 -2.74 -18.88 -6.57
C ASP A 175 -2.33 -17.45 -6.91
N LEU A 176 -3.31 -16.60 -7.08
CA LEU A 176 -3.15 -15.19 -7.46
C LEU A 176 -3.67 -14.32 -6.32
N ARG A 177 -2.81 -13.43 -5.81
CA ARG A 177 -3.20 -12.45 -4.80
C ARG A 177 -4.15 -11.42 -5.40
N GLY A 178 -5.21 -11.12 -4.69
CA GLY A 178 -6.25 -10.16 -5.07
C GLY A 178 -5.68 -8.77 -5.40
N GLY A 179 -6.40 -8.02 -6.24
CA GLY A 179 -5.99 -6.68 -6.64
C GLY A 179 -4.67 -6.62 -7.41
N GLY A 180 -4.22 -7.74 -8.01
CA GLY A 180 -2.94 -7.82 -8.73
C GLY A 180 -1.70 -7.79 -7.82
N GLY A 181 -1.84 -8.09 -6.54
CA GLY A 181 -0.82 -8.03 -5.50
C GLY A 181 -1.14 -7.01 -4.40
N CYS A 182 -2.22 -6.24 -4.56
CA CYS A 182 -2.55 -5.17 -3.63
C CYS A 182 -3.34 -5.62 -2.39
N THR A 183 -4.13 -6.70 -2.52
CA THR A 183 -4.89 -7.24 -1.37
C THR A 183 -3.93 -8.01 -0.46
N ASP A 184 -3.89 -7.61 0.80
CA ASP A 184 -3.10 -8.29 1.81
C ASP A 184 -3.75 -7.99 3.18
N THR A 185 -4.35 -9.03 3.73
CA THR A 185 -5.09 -8.98 5.00
C THR A 185 -4.45 -9.86 6.06
N ASP A 186 -3.25 -10.39 5.80
CA ASP A 186 -2.57 -11.43 6.58
C ASP A 186 -3.44 -12.71 6.70
N VAL A 187 -4.21 -13.05 5.65
CA VAL A 187 -5.05 -14.26 5.60
C VAL A 187 -4.89 -14.94 4.24
N SER A 188 -4.10 -16.00 4.16
CA SER A 188 -3.77 -16.65 2.88
C SER A 188 -5.01 -17.11 2.11
N GLU A 189 -6.03 -17.65 2.76
CA GLU A 189 -7.26 -18.11 2.10
C GLU A 189 -8.12 -16.98 1.51
N ASP A 190 -8.06 -15.77 2.09
CA ASP A 190 -8.83 -14.62 1.66
C ASP A 190 -8.07 -13.77 0.63
N ASP A 191 -6.76 -13.72 0.75
CA ASP A 191 -5.90 -12.91 -0.10
C ASP A 191 -5.66 -13.54 -1.48
N PHE A 192 -5.73 -14.88 -1.58
CA PHE A 192 -5.43 -15.60 -2.80
C PHE A 192 -6.65 -16.31 -3.40
N THR A 193 -6.70 -16.30 -4.72
CA THR A 193 -7.73 -17.03 -5.48
C THR A 193 -7.04 -17.88 -6.56
N GLY A 194 -7.46 -19.15 -6.65
CA GLY A 194 -6.98 -20.04 -7.71
C GLY A 194 -7.45 -19.60 -9.11
N GLY A 195 -6.53 -19.50 -10.05
CA GLY A 195 -6.82 -19.08 -11.41
C GLY A 195 -5.74 -19.49 -12.43
N PRO A 196 -5.95 -19.23 -13.73
CA PRO A 196 -4.91 -19.44 -14.73
C PRO A 196 -3.64 -18.64 -14.41
N PRO A 197 -2.44 -19.25 -14.45
CA PRO A 197 -1.20 -18.51 -14.18
C PRO A 197 -0.97 -17.42 -15.23
N ALA A 198 -0.62 -16.22 -14.76
CA ALA A 198 -0.39 -15.01 -15.56
C ALA A 198 0.87 -14.28 -15.08
N PRO A 199 2.07 -14.85 -15.27
CA PRO A 199 3.33 -14.32 -14.71
C PRO A 199 3.69 -12.96 -15.29
N ARG A 200 4.08 -12.04 -14.41
CA ARG A 200 4.53 -10.67 -14.69
C ARG A 200 5.97 -10.51 -14.18
N ASN A 201 6.77 -9.74 -14.89
CA ASN A 201 8.17 -9.46 -14.56
C ASN A 201 8.40 -7.95 -14.39
N SER A 202 9.64 -7.54 -14.15
CA SER A 202 10.01 -6.13 -13.95
C SER A 202 9.72 -5.21 -15.15
N SER A 203 9.56 -5.77 -16.37
CA SER A 203 9.18 -5.00 -17.57
C SER A 203 7.68 -4.67 -17.62
N THR A 204 6.85 -5.35 -16.83
CA THR A 204 5.41 -5.07 -16.76
C THR A 204 5.17 -3.64 -16.28
N THR A 205 4.21 -2.97 -16.90
CA THR A 205 3.82 -1.61 -16.48
C THR A 205 3.50 -1.60 -14.99
N ALA A 206 4.01 -0.57 -14.29
CA ALA A 206 3.75 -0.42 -12.87
C ALA A 206 2.24 -0.27 -12.61
N ALA A 207 1.75 -0.97 -11.59
CA ALA A 207 0.34 -0.96 -11.17
C ALA A 207 0.26 -0.63 -9.67
N PRO A 208 0.43 0.64 -9.26
CA PRO A 208 0.38 1.02 -7.85
C PRO A 208 -0.97 0.66 -7.23
N CYS A 209 -0.96 0.22 -5.97
CA CYS A 209 -2.18 -0.14 -5.25
C CYS A 209 -3.04 1.10 -4.97
N SER A 210 -4.24 1.12 -5.50
CA SER A 210 -5.25 2.11 -5.11
C SER A 210 -5.89 1.65 -3.79
N GLY A 211 -5.46 2.18 -2.65
CA GLY A 211 -6.08 1.88 -1.34
C GLY A 211 -5.18 1.33 -0.24
N GLY A 212 -3.87 1.21 -0.46
CA GLY A 212 -2.93 1.15 0.66
C GLY A 212 -3.01 2.44 1.47
N PRO A 213 -2.47 2.50 2.72
CA PRO A 213 -2.23 3.80 3.32
C PRO A 213 -1.51 4.60 2.24
N PRO A 214 -2.01 5.80 1.85
CA PRO A 214 -1.35 6.57 0.82
C PRO A 214 0.12 6.61 1.19
N PRO A 215 1.04 6.44 0.22
CA PRO A 215 2.42 6.81 0.43
C PRO A 215 2.39 8.20 1.08
N PRO A 216 3.30 8.54 1.99
CA PRO A 216 3.41 9.92 2.43
C PRO A 216 3.37 10.75 1.16
N ASP A 217 2.33 11.54 0.99
CA ASP A 217 1.87 12.14 -0.24
C ASP A 217 3.01 12.56 -1.16
N GLU A 218 3.36 11.68 -2.09
CA GLU A 218 3.85 12.09 -3.39
C GLU A 218 2.75 11.82 -4.42
N SER A 219 1.65 12.50 -4.27
CA SER A 219 0.75 12.75 -5.37
C SER A 219 1.34 13.89 -6.20
N ALA A 220 2.58 13.71 -6.66
CA ALA A 220 3.06 14.42 -7.81
C ALA A 220 2.57 13.66 -9.03
N THR A 221 1.41 14.01 -9.53
CA THR A 221 1.06 13.70 -10.91
C THR A 221 1.93 14.61 -11.78
N ALA A 222 3.21 14.33 -11.85
CA ALA A 222 4.09 14.92 -12.83
C ALA A 222 4.10 14.02 -14.05
N ASN A 223 3.20 14.23 -14.96
CA ASN A 223 3.48 13.98 -16.35
C ASN A 223 4.42 15.11 -16.78
N ALA A 224 5.67 15.01 -16.44
CA ALA A 224 6.69 15.87 -16.95
C ALA A 224 7.82 14.99 -17.47
N GLY A 225 7.98 14.98 -18.76
CA GLY A 225 9.30 14.85 -19.30
C GLY A 225 10.05 16.08 -18.80
N VAL A 226 10.85 15.93 -17.77
CA VAL A 226 11.67 17.01 -17.25
C VAL A 226 13.09 16.53 -17.33
N ASP A 227 13.82 17.12 -18.26
CA ASP A 227 15.25 17.29 -18.12
C ASP A 227 15.44 18.30 -16.99
N ILE A 228 15.91 17.87 -15.86
CA ILE A 228 16.26 18.73 -14.75
C ILE A 228 17.76 18.76 -14.61
N ASP A 229 18.33 19.90 -14.93
CA ASP A 229 19.54 20.34 -14.26
C ASP A 229 19.12 20.72 -12.82
N ILE A 230 19.37 19.83 -11.86
CA ILE A 230 18.95 20.02 -10.49
C ILE A 230 19.83 21.06 -9.82
N GLN A 231 19.26 22.20 -9.55
CA GLN A 231 19.75 23.13 -8.54
C GLN A 231 18.68 23.51 -7.52
N GLY A 232 17.54 22.79 -7.41
CA GLY A 232 16.50 23.13 -6.46
C GLY A 232 15.66 21.93 -6.02
N ALA A 233 15.51 21.71 -4.71
CA ALA A 233 14.51 20.80 -4.15
C ALA A 233 13.18 21.55 -4.02
N LEU A 234 12.08 20.92 -4.47
CA LEU A 234 10.72 21.41 -4.29
C LEU A 234 9.88 20.26 -3.76
N SER A 235 9.26 20.45 -2.59
CA SER A 235 8.40 19.45 -1.98
C SER A 235 7.19 20.08 -1.31
N ILE A 236 6.13 19.30 -1.17
CA ILE A 236 4.88 19.68 -0.50
C ILE A 236 4.48 18.58 0.47
N SER A 237 3.99 18.95 1.65
CA SER A 237 3.41 18.03 2.61
C SER A 237 2.14 18.60 3.24
N LEU A 238 1.23 17.70 3.63
CA LEU A 238 -0.05 18.04 4.26
C LEU A 238 -0.04 17.56 5.72
N GLU A 239 -0.64 18.33 6.61
CA GLU A 239 -0.81 17.92 8.02
C GLU A 239 -1.81 16.77 8.14
N ARG A 240 -2.81 16.72 7.24
CA ARG A 240 -3.87 15.71 7.23
C ARG A 240 -4.05 15.11 5.84
N GLN A 241 -4.18 13.80 5.80
CA GLN A 241 -4.50 13.09 4.56
C GLN A 241 -6.01 12.99 4.32
N ASN A 242 -6.82 13.22 5.36
CA ASN A 242 -8.28 13.16 5.28
C ASN A 242 -8.91 14.37 5.97
N ILE A 243 -9.77 15.06 5.25
CA ILE A 243 -10.62 16.13 5.76
C ILE A 243 -12.03 15.55 5.91
N SER A 244 -12.53 15.48 7.14
CA SER A 244 -13.88 14.95 7.43
C SER A 244 -14.74 16.01 8.09
N PHE A 245 -15.93 16.20 7.54
CA PHE A 245 -16.94 17.12 8.10
C PHE A 245 -17.96 16.41 8.99
N GLY A 246 -17.80 15.08 9.22
CA GLY A 246 -18.73 14.30 10.01
C GLY A 246 -20.10 14.12 9.33
N ASN A 247 -21.13 13.95 10.14
CA ASN A 247 -22.52 13.84 9.67
C ASN A 247 -23.14 15.23 9.58
N ALA A 248 -23.84 15.51 8.50
CA ALA A 248 -24.53 16.78 8.26
C ALA A 248 -25.85 16.55 7.53
N LEU A 249 -26.77 17.49 7.67
CA LEU A 249 -28.08 17.52 6.98
C LEU A 249 -28.09 18.57 5.87
N ALA A 250 -29.06 18.47 4.96
CA ALA A 250 -29.32 19.53 3.99
C ALA A 250 -29.61 20.84 4.73
N GLY A 251 -29.02 21.94 4.29
CA GLY A 251 -29.11 23.25 4.93
C GLY A 251 -28.05 23.50 6.01
N ASP A 252 -27.33 22.49 6.47
CA ASP A 252 -26.24 22.69 7.43
C ASP A 252 -25.05 23.43 6.80
N SER A 253 -24.31 24.11 7.66
CA SER A 253 -23.02 24.70 7.34
C SER A 253 -21.94 24.07 8.25
N PRO A 254 -21.41 22.90 7.91
CA PRO A 254 -20.41 22.24 8.73
C PRO A 254 -19.22 23.15 9.05
N ALA A 255 -18.67 23.01 10.24
CA ALA A 255 -17.51 23.78 10.67
C ALA A 255 -16.33 23.57 9.72
N ALA A 256 -15.54 24.62 9.50
CA ALA A 256 -14.33 24.54 8.71
C ALA A 256 -13.33 23.56 9.36
N VAL A 257 -12.65 22.81 8.54
CA VAL A 257 -11.55 21.92 8.97
C VAL A 257 -10.23 22.57 8.58
N SER A 258 -9.36 22.78 9.57
CA SER A 258 -8.04 23.35 9.32
C SER A 258 -7.13 22.29 8.67
N GLU A 259 -6.35 22.73 7.69
CA GLU A 259 -5.31 21.97 7.03
C GLU A 259 -4.08 22.86 6.89
N ARG A 260 -2.90 22.31 7.17
CA ARG A 260 -1.64 23.01 6.96
C ARG A 260 -0.89 22.37 5.80
N VAL A 261 -0.68 23.16 4.76
CA VAL A 261 0.17 22.79 3.63
C VAL A 261 1.56 23.35 3.91
N THR A 262 2.58 22.50 3.93
CA THR A 262 3.98 22.91 4.08
C THR A 262 4.72 22.72 2.77
N VAL A 263 5.37 23.78 2.29
CA VAL A 263 6.16 23.77 1.05
C VAL A 263 7.62 24.03 1.39
N SER A 264 8.51 23.13 0.95
CA SER A 264 9.96 23.36 1.00
C SER A 264 10.49 23.59 -0.40
N SER A 265 11.19 24.71 -0.60
CA SER A 265 11.73 25.12 -1.88
C SER A 265 13.10 25.78 -1.72
N THR A 266 14.07 25.32 -2.49
CA THR A 266 15.39 25.98 -2.61
C THR A 266 15.44 26.92 -3.81
N ASN A 267 14.34 27.12 -4.54
CA ASN A 267 14.26 28.01 -5.69
C ASN A 267 14.35 29.48 -5.24
N ALA A 268 15.39 30.17 -5.68
CA ALA A 268 15.62 31.59 -5.35
C ALA A 268 14.52 32.55 -5.86
N ALA A 269 13.83 32.17 -6.95
CA ALA A 269 12.68 32.91 -7.47
C ALA A 269 11.36 32.59 -6.77
N GLY A 270 11.37 31.66 -5.82
CA GLY A 270 10.20 31.22 -5.07
C GLY A 270 9.35 30.19 -5.81
N TYR A 271 8.08 30.10 -5.40
CA TYR A 271 7.12 29.13 -5.92
C TYR A 271 5.70 29.70 -5.95
N ALA A 272 4.80 29.01 -6.64
CA ALA A 272 3.36 29.21 -6.59
C ALA A 272 2.69 27.95 -6.01
N LEU A 273 1.72 28.12 -5.12
CA LEU A 273 0.90 27.05 -4.55
C LEU A 273 -0.53 27.21 -5.06
N THR A 274 -1.07 26.15 -5.68
CA THR A 274 -2.41 26.12 -6.24
C THR A 274 -3.21 24.95 -5.70
N VAL A 275 -4.54 24.94 -5.93
CA VAL A 275 -5.44 23.87 -5.51
C VAL A 275 -6.58 23.69 -6.50
N HIS A 276 -6.97 22.44 -6.73
CA HIS A 276 -8.23 22.05 -7.36
C HIS A 276 -8.84 20.84 -6.65
N ARG A 277 -9.99 20.38 -7.09
CA ARG A 277 -10.63 19.18 -6.57
C ARG A 277 -11.32 18.36 -7.66
N SER A 278 -11.64 17.11 -7.36
CA SER A 278 -12.67 16.37 -8.10
C SER A 278 -14.07 16.84 -7.69
N ALA A 279 -15.08 16.57 -8.51
CA ALA A 279 -16.46 16.66 -8.07
C ALA A 279 -16.73 15.64 -6.97
N PHE A 280 -17.58 15.99 -6.00
CA PHE A 280 -18.06 14.99 -5.05
C PHE A 280 -18.90 13.93 -5.76
N GLN A 281 -18.83 12.72 -5.27
CA GLN A 281 -19.67 11.62 -5.68
C GLN A 281 -20.55 11.19 -4.48
N PRO A 282 -21.84 10.87 -4.69
CA PRO A 282 -22.58 10.75 -5.96
C PRO A 282 -23.13 12.06 -6.54
N ALA A 283 -23.04 13.18 -5.83
CA ALA A 283 -23.44 14.52 -6.32
C ALA A 283 -22.45 15.57 -5.80
N ASP A 284 -22.22 16.64 -6.57
CA ASP A 284 -21.25 17.64 -6.16
C ASP A 284 -21.77 18.55 -5.04
N LEU A 285 -20.83 18.99 -4.18
CA LEU A 285 -21.06 19.87 -3.05
C LEU A 285 -20.16 21.11 -3.16
N PRO A 286 -20.60 22.28 -2.66
CA PRO A 286 -19.93 23.58 -2.87
C PRO A 286 -18.71 23.76 -1.95
N LEU A 287 -17.65 22.98 -2.13
CA LEU A 287 -16.43 23.06 -1.32
C LEU A 287 -15.63 24.31 -1.64
N GLY A 288 -15.12 24.95 -0.63
CA GLY A 288 -14.25 26.11 -0.72
C GLY A 288 -13.24 26.16 0.40
N MET A 289 -12.42 27.20 0.41
CA MET A 289 -11.40 27.38 1.42
C MET A 289 -11.09 28.84 1.69
N THR A 290 -10.49 29.11 2.86
CA THR A 290 -9.71 30.31 3.16
C THR A 290 -8.26 29.89 3.34
N ALA A 291 -7.32 30.82 3.19
CA ALA A 291 -5.91 30.56 3.45
C ALA A 291 -5.21 31.81 4.01
N SER A 292 -4.04 31.57 4.62
CA SER A 292 -3.11 32.63 5.06
C SER A 292 -1.73 32.36 4.50
N ALA A 293 -1.01 33.40 4.13
CA ALA A 293 0.34 33.29 3.63
C ALA A 293 1.34 33.13 4.77
N PRO A 294 2.46 32.41 4.56
CA PRO A 294 3.63 32.47 5.45
C PRO A 294 4.32 33.83 5.41
N THR A 295 5.27 34.06 6.30
CA THR A 295 6.08 35.27 6.24
C THR A 295 6.81 35.37 4.91
N GLY A 296 6.66 36.52 4.24
CA GLY A 296 7.23 36.74 2.89
C GLY A 296 6.39 36.16 1.74
N GLY A 297 5.32 35.41 2.04
CA GLY A 297 4.39 34.93 1.04
C GLY A 297 3.31 35.96 0.66
N GLN A 298 2.77 35.84 -0.53
CA GLN A 298 1.65 36.63 -1.06
C GLN A 298 0.45 35.73 -1.23
N ILE A 299 -0.66 36.06 -0.60
CA ILE A 299 -1.92 35.30 -0.76
C ILE A 299 -2.53 35.55 -2.14
N GLY A 300 -3.17 34.54 -2.72
CA GLY A 300 -3.86 34.63 -4.00
C GLY A 300 -5.01 35.65 -3.97
N PRO A 301 -5.30 36.30 -5.09
CA PRO A 301 -6.25 37.42 -5.13
C PRO A 301 -7.67 37.06 -4.66
N GLN A 302 -8.11 35.82 -4.87
CA GLN A 302 -9.45 35.34 -4.47
C GLN A 302 -9.56 35.01 -2.97
N LEU A 303 -8.40 34.87 -2.26
CA LEU A 303 -8.33 34.55 -0.84
C LEU A 303 -7.87 35.73 0.02
N THR A 304 -7.70 36.92 -0.59
CA THR A 304 -7.22 38.14 0.08
C THR A 304 -8.16 38.56 1.20
N GLY A 305 -7.61 39.04 2.32
CA GLY A 305 -8.39 39.47 3.46
C GLY A 305 -9.17 38.39 4.20
N GLY A 306 -8.78 37.10 4.01
CA GLY A 306 -9.48 35.95 4.58
C GLY A 306 -10.76 35.57 3.82
N ALA A 307 -10.91 36.05 2.59
CA ALA A 307 -12.05 35.68 1.75
C ALA A 307 -12.09 34.18 1.51
N LYS A 308 -13.30 33.61 1.50
CA LYS A 308 -13.54 32.21 1.13
C LYS A 308 -13.74 32.13 -0.38
N ALA A 309 -12.92 31.34 -1.04
CA ALA A 309 -13.04 31.03 -2.46
C ALA A 309 -13.47 29.55 -2.66
N ALA A 310 -14.25 29.32 -3.72
CA ALA A 310 -14.57 27.96 -4.14
C ALA A 310 -13.32 27.25 -4.66
N ILE A 311 -13.13 25.98 -4.29
CA ILE A 311 -12.09 25.14 -4.88
C ILE A 311 -12.61 24.62 -6.22
N PRO A 312 -11.97 24.99 -7.35
CA PRO A 312 -12.48 24.63 -8.68
C PRO A 312 -12.40 23.12 -8.92
N ILE A 313 -13.30 22.62 -9.73
CA ILE A 313 -13.29 21.22 -10.18
C ILE A 313 -12.43 21.12 -11.43
N ALA A 314 -11.46 20.21 -11.44
CA ALA A 314 -10.69 19.90 -12.65
C ALA A 314 -11.61 19.50 -13.83
N PRO A 315 -11.37 19.98 -15.08
CA PRO A 315 -10.19 20.68 -15.58
C PRO A 315 -10.25 22.22 -15.54
N ALA A 316 -11.12 22.82 -14.72
CA ALA A 316 -11.10 24.29 -14.58
C ALA A 316 -9.73 24.75 -14.03
N PRO A 317 -9.33 26.01 -14.32
CA PRO A 317 -8.08 26.57 -13.79
C PRO A 317 -8.02 26.48 -12.27
N ASP A 318 -6.85 26.09 -11.73
CA ASP A 318 -6.61 25.97 -10.31
C ASP A 318 -6.82 27.30 -9.58
N LEU A 319 -7.30 27.23 -8.34
CA LEU A 319 -7.31 28.35 -7.42
C LEU A 319 -5.87 28.61 -6.94
N LEU A 320 -5.34 29.80 -7.18
CA LEU A 320 -4.07 30.22 -6.62
C LEU A 320 -4.23 30.48 -5.11
N ILE A 321 -3.58 29.65 -4.28
CA ILE A 321 -3.49 29.88 -2.85
C ILE A 321 -2.53 31.03 -2.56
N GLY A 322 -1.35 31.01 -3.18
CA GLY A 322 -0.40 32.10 -3.07
C GLY A 322 0.93 31.83 -3.72
N THR A 323 1.86 32.78 -3.56
CA THR A 323 3.20 32.72 -4.12
C THR A 323 4.24 33.20 -3.12
N THR A 324 5.48 32.78 -3.30
CA THR A 324 6.66 33.39 -2.67
C THR A 324 7.60 33.94 -3.75
N ALA A 325 8.54 34.79 -3.37
CA ALA A 325 9.57 35.34 -4.24
C ALA A 325 11.00 34.99 -3.76
N SER A 326 11.12 33.99 -2.90
CA SER A 326 12.39 33.51 -2.34
C SER A 326 12.29 32.05 -1.98
N THR A 327 13.43 31.45 -1.59
CA THR A 327 13.47 30.11 -0.99
C THR A 327 12.57 30.03 0.24
N SER A 328 12.06 28.84 0.55
CA SER A 328 11.32 28.60 1.79
C SER A 328 12.20 28.73 3.03
N ALA A 329 11.57 28.93 4.19
CA ALA A 329 12.22 28.80 5.49
C ALA A 329 12.85 27.41 5.68
N ALA A 330 13.80 27.26 6.61
CA ALA A 330 14.54 26.01 6.83
C ALA A 330 13.63 24.81 7.23
N GLY A 331 12.45 25.05 7.76
CA GLY A 331 11.44 24.04 8.07
C GLY A 331 10.29 23.97 7.06
N GLY A 332 10.43 24.62 5.92
CA GLY A 332 9.35 24.82 4.94
C GLY A 332 8.45 26.02 5.30
N ASP A 333 7.73 26.49 4.31
CA ASP A 333 6.73 27.57 4.46
C ASP A 333 5.37 26.96 4.76
N ALA A 334 4.81 27.28 5.91
CA ALA A 334 3.49 26.82 6.32
C ALA A 334 2.39 27.71 5.75
N TRP A 335 1.48 27.14 4.99
CA TRP A 335 0.26 27.77 4.46
C TRP A 335 -0.96 27.25 5.22
N PRO A 336 -1.38 27.91 6.31
CA PRO A 336 -2.61 27.53 6.99
C PRO A 336 -3.81 27.73 6.08
N THR A 337 -4.60 26.68 5.91
CA THR A 337 -5.85 26.71 5.15
C THR A 337 -7.01 26.23 6.02
N ASN A 338 -8.23 26.67 5.73
CA ASN A 338 -9.44 26.15 6.33
C ASN A 338 -10.39 25.74 5.20
N VAL A 339 -10.58 24.45 5.06
CA VAL A 339 -11.51 23.89 4.07
C VAL A 339 -12.91 23.88 4.65
N SER A 340 -13.90 24.35 3.90
CA SER A 340 -15.30 24.46 4.32
C SER A 340 -16.21 24.54 3.10
N PHE A 341 -17.51 24.53 3.29
CA PHE A 341 -18.46 24.77 2.20
C PHE A 341 -18.67 26.28 1.97
N THR A 342 -18.82 26.67 0.71
CA THR A 342 -19.04 28.09 0.34
C THR A 342 -20.49 28.58 0.58
N SER A 343 -21.41 27.62 0.70
CA SER A 343 -22.82 27.84 1.04
C SER A 343 -23.33 26.67 1.89
N PRO A 344 -24.51 26.79 2.54
CA PRO A 344 -25.15 25.66 3.19
C PRO A 344 -25.29 24.45 2.24
N LEU A 345 -25.24 23.23 2.80
CA LEU A 345 -25.31 22.00 2.02
C LEU A 345 -26.63 21.92 1.25
N PRO A 346 -26.62 21.62 -0.05
CA PRO A 346 -27.81 21.46 -0.85
C PRO A 346 -28.63 20.22 -0.43
N THR A 347 -29.88 20.16 -0.84
CA THR A 347 -30.68 18.94 -0.72
C THR A 347 -30.17 17.89 -1.71
N VAL A 348 -29.57 16.83 -1.22
CA VAL A 348 -29.01 15.73 -1.99
C VAL A 348 -29.43 14.39 -1.36
N PRO A 349 -29.42 13.27 -2.10
CA PRO A 349 -29.74 11.95 -1.52
C PRO A 349 -28.88 11.63 -0.31
N PRO A 350 -29.40 10.92 0.71
CA PRO A 350 -28.59 10.46 1.83
C PRO A 350 -27.50 9.51 1.35
N GLY A 351 -26.28 9.66 1.90
CA GLY A 351 -25.14 8.83 1.53
C GLY A 351 -23.81 9.43 1.95
N ARG A 352 -22.75 8.72 1.65
CA ARG A 352 -21.38 9.21 1.83
C ARG A 352 -20.95 9.98 0.59
N TYR A 353 -20.47 11.18 0.81
CA TYR A 353 -19.99 12.09 -0.24
C TYR A 353 -18.48 12.21 -0.12
N THR A 354 -17.75 11.92 -1.19
CA THR A 354 -16.28 11.96 -1.23
C THR A 354 -15.79 12.76 -2.44
N ALA A 355 -14.71 13.50 -2.26
CA ALA A 355 -13.98 14.20 -3.31
C ALA A 355 -12.49 14.20 -2.94
N THR A 356 -11.61 14.35 -3.93
CA THR A 356 -10.18 14.54 -3.72
C THR A 356 -9.85 16.01 -3.90
N VAL A 357 -9.10 16.58 -2.96
CA VAL A 357 -8.51 17.93 -3.07
C VAL A 357 -7.03 17.74 -3.39
N THR A 358 -6.56 18.35 -4.48
CA THR A 358 -5.17 18.28 -4.95
C THR A 358 -4.52 19.64 -4.79
N TYR A 359 -3.42 19.69 -4.04
CA TYR A 359 -2.55 20.85 -3.92
C TYR A 359 -1.35 20.65 -4.84
N THR A 360 -0.99 21.68 -5.60
CA THR A 360 0.14 21.66 -6.52
C THR A 360 1.08 22.81 -6.22
N VAL A 361 2.38 22.53 -6.15
CA VAL A 361 3.43 23.55 -6.03
C VAL A 361 4.26 23.59 -7.31
N ILE A 362 4.55 24.80 -7.80
CA ILE A 362 5.28 25.03 -9.04
C ILE A 362 6.38 26.05 -8.73
N GLY A 363 7.64 25.69 -9.05
CA GLY A 363 8.78 26.63 -8.97
C GLY A 363 8.61 27.79 -9.94
N ARG A 364 9.08 28.98 -9.56
CA ARG A 364 8.99 30.20 -10.37
C ARG A 364 10.35 30.57 -10.96
#